data_6067a44f13ee1ed7ea1b33476e4c9f1e
#
_entry.id   6067a44f13ee1ed7ea1b33476e4c9f1e
#
_cell.length_a   1.000
_cell.length_b   1.000
_cell.length_c   1.000
_cell.angle_alpha   90.00
_cell.angle_beta   90.00
_cell.angle_gamma   90.00
#
_symmetry.space_group_name_H-M   'P 1'
#
loop_
_entity.id
_entity.type
_entity.pdbx_description
1 polymer ?
#
loop_
_entity_poly.entity_id
_entity_poly.type
_entity_poly.pdbx_seq_one_letter_code
_entity_poly.pdbx_strand_id
1 'polypeptide(L)'
;NFQEVAKEIPLIRKLIDTGYTGRKGKGGFYRMNKVDNTKILEAINLETGEYSPSQKIDIKSEKVDLLKLINRGDKYGDYAWSVISKIIKYASSLVPGITDKFNDIDEAMRLGFNWSRGPFEMLKEIGVSNFFEKLDGFENNKFLEELSKSKNEDFYGERQKYTEIETLGKIKPKAIKLDGNNSAEIYRFNDFNIVEFTTKANALDYDSMDALKKATDKPLIIINESMQFSAGVNLTYTMNFAEKGDYSSIEKFVKYFQDTCKELKYSKYPVVSAPSGLTLGGGFEVLVQSNFVASHTNIVVGLVETMVGLVPAGGGCKEMLWRWSQTDEAKNDPDYAPLKVFDIIGYGKTATSPVEAEPLKYLLPENKKIMSRNSLLNVSRSILEENKDFTPPVEASFKLAGKPLKEKMVKLLEKLYNDKVILDHGMVVGSELANVLSGGDTTIDKTLSEDDLYKLELNSFMNLIETQKTKDRIKHTLSKGKPLVN
;
A
#
# COMPACT_ATOMS: atom_id res chain seq x y z
N ASN A 1 -5.60 4.87 37.95
CA ASN A 1 -6.72 4.95 37.04
C ASN A 1 -6.64 6.26 36.24
N PHE A 2 -6.92 6.20 34.89
CA PHE A 2 -6.85 7.39 34.05
C PHE A 2 -7.77 8.53 34.57
N GLN A 3 -8.95 8.20 35.10
CA GLN A 3 -9.89 9.16 35.64
C GLN A 3 -9.32 9.98 36.82
N GLU A 4 -8.38 9.45 37.58
CA GLU A 4 -7.77 10.14 38.72
C GLU A 4 -6.78 11.24 38.27
N VAL A 5 -6.20 11.09 37.08
CA VAL A 5 -5.27 12.06 36.48
C VAL A 5 -5.91 12.95 35.42
N ALA A 6 -7.09 12.57 34.92
CA ALA A 6 -7.83 13.34 33.93
C ALA A 6 -8.47 14.57 34.59
N LYS A 7 -7.92 15.75 34.30
CA LYS A 7 -8.49 17.02 34.71
C LYS A 7 -9.24 17.64 33.54
N GLU A 8 -10.40 18.25 33.82
CA GLU A 8 -11.07 19.05 32.80
C GLU A 8 -10.24 20.31 32.52
N ILE A 9 -9.90 20.50 31.25
CA ILE A 9 -9.13 21.66 30.79
C ILE A 9 -10.10 22.55 30.01
N PRO A 10 -10.46 23.76 30.55
CA PRO A 10 -11.46 24.64 29.93
C PRO A 10 -11.15 25.01 28.48
N LEU A 11 -9.87 25.16 28.13
CA LEU A 11 -9.46 25.45 26.76
C LEU A 11 -9.82 24.28 25.81
N ILE A 12 -9.61 23.03 26.24
CA ILE A 12 -9.95 21.85 25.41
C ILE A 12 -11.46 21.77 25.23
N ARG A 13 -12.24 21.98 26.30
CA ARG A 13 -13.70 22.01 26.21
C ARG A 13 -14.16 23.08 25.22
N LYS A 14 -13.66 24.31 25.33
CA LYS A 14 -13.96 25.41 24.40
C LYS A 14 -13.63 25.04 22.95
N LEU A 15 -12.48 24.41 22.70
CA LEU A 15 -12.08 23.97 21.35
C LEU A 15 -13.07 22.94 20.79
N ILE A 16 -13.47 21.95 21.58
CA ILE A 16 -14.44 20.93 21.18
C ILE A 16 -15.79 21.57 20.86
N ASP A 17 -16.32 22.40 21.75
CA ASP A 17 -17.63 23.06 21.61
C ASP A 17 -17.69 23.98 20.38
N THR A 18 -16.56 24.56 19.98
CA THR A 18 -16.44 25.44 18.80
C THR A 18 -16.05 24.68 17.52
N GLY A 19 -15.91 23.35 17.58
CA GLY A 19 -15.63 22.49 16.43
C GLY A 19 -14.15 22.38 16.04
N TYR A 20 -13.24 22.79 16.92
CA TYR A 20 -11.80 22.61 16.74
C TYR A 20 -11.35 21.27 17.32
N THR A 21 -11.74 20.18 16.66
CA THR A 21 -11.50 18.80 17.10
C THR A 21 -10.31 18.10 16.43
N GLY A 22 -9.46 18.86 15.76
CA GLY A 22 -8.28 18.37 15.05
C GLY A 22 -8.41 18.43 13.53
N ARG A 23 -7.58 17.66 12.81
CA ARG A 23 -7.50 17.70 11.33
C ARG A 23 -8.80 17.38 10.60
N LYS A 24 -9.72 16.65 11.24
CA LYS A 24 -11.04 16.32 10.67
C LYS A 24 -12.09 17.41 10.92
N GLY A 25 -11.79 18.39 11.78
CA GLY A 25 -12.61 19.55 12.09
C GLY A 25 -12.02 20.85 11.52
N LYS A 26 -12.34 21.97 12.18
CA LYS A 26 -11.83 23.30 11.81
C LYS A 26 -10.32 23.50 12.08
N GLY A 27 -9.69 22.59 12.79
CA GLY A 27 -8.34 22.63 13.34
C GLY A 27 -8.36 22.13 14.80
N GLY A 28 -7.32 22.40 15.56
CA GLY A 28 -7.18 22.06 16.98
C GLY A 28 -6.19 23.04 17.61
N PHE A 29 -5.19 22.56 18.34
CA PHE A 29 -4.08 23.41 18.81
C PHE A 29 -3.32 24.09 17.67
N TYR A 30 -3.41 23.51 16.48
CA TYR A 30 -2.96 24.09 15.21
C TYR A 30 -4.11 24.17 14.23
N ARG A 31 -4.13 25.21 13.39
CA ARG A 31 -5.07 25.35 12.29
C ARG A 31 -4.39 25.92 11.05
N MET A 32 -4.92 25.59 9.88
CA MET A 32 -4.51 26.22 8.62
C MET A 32 -5.41 27.42 8.35
N ASN A 33 -4.85 28.61 8.33
CA ASN A 33 -5.54 29.85 7.93
C ASN A 33 -5.14 30.24 6.49
N LYS A 34 -6.00 30.98 5.81
CA LYS A 34 -5.72 31.58 4.50
C LYS A 34 -5.72 33.10 4.65
N VAL A 35 -4.56 33.70 4.41
CA VAL A 35 -4.39 35.15 4.32
C VAL A 35 -3.85 35.43 2.92
N ASP A 36 -4.53 36.26 2.15
CA ASP A 36 -4.17 36.65 0.77
C ASP A 36 -3.84 35.45 -0.14
N ASN A 37 -4.69 34.41 -0.12
CA ASN A 37 -4.50 33.12 -0.80
C ASN A 37 -3.28 32.30 -0.35
N THR A 38 -2.51 32.73 0.63
CA THR A 38 -1.39 31.99 1.21
C THR A 38 -1.88 31.19 2.42
N LYS A 39 -1.50 29.90 2.46
CA LYS A 39 -1.81 29.04 3.61
C LYS A 39 -0.78 29.27 4.71
N ILE A 40 -1.24 29.69 5.87
CA ILE A 40 -0.42 29.93 7.08
C ILE A 40 -0.84 28.92 8.15
N LEU A 41 0.15 28.19 8.69
CA LEU A 41 -0.07 27.37 9.87
C LEU A 41 -0.05 28.26 11.11
N GLU A 42 -1.14 28.25 11.87
CA GLU A 42 -1.26 28.97 13.14
C GLU A 42 -1.27 28.00 14.32
N ALA A 43 -0.70 28.43 15.44
CA ALA A 43 -0.74 27.76 16.74
C ALA A 43 -1.55 28.59 17.74
N ILE A 44 -2.29 27.90 18.62
CA ILE A 44 -3.04 28.57 19.69
C ILE A 44 -2.12 28.91 20.86
N ASN A 45 -2.28 30.10 21.42
CA ASN A 45 -1.70 30.45 22.71
C ASN A 45 -2.52 29.75 23.82
N LEU A 46 -1.87 28.96 24.65
CA LEU A 46 -2.55 28.11 25.65
C LEU A 46 -3.15 28.93 26.81
N GLU A 47 -2.67 30.16 27.04
CA GLU A 47 -3.16 31.06 28.09
C GLU A 47 -4.33 31.91 27.59
N THR A 48 -4.18 32.50 26.39
CA THR A 48 -5.19 33.44 25.86
C THR A 48 -6.25 32.76 25.01
N GLY A 49 -5.91 31.61 24.42
CA GLY A 49 -6.77 30.91 23.46
C GLY A 49 -6.79 31.53 22.06
N GLU A 50 -5.89 32.49 21.78
CA GLU A 50 -5.78 33.16 20.49
C GLU A 50 -4.80 32.44 19.56
N TYR A 51 -5.06 32.50 18.25
CA TYR A 51 -4.19 31.92 17.24
C TYR A 51 -3.22 32.96 16.69
N SER A 52 -1.96 32.55 16.51
CA SER A 52 -0.91 33.30 15.84
C SER A 52 -0.08 32.42 14.91
N PRO A 53 0.63 33.00 13.93
CA PRO A 53 1.50 32.21 13.03
C PRO A 53 2.46 31.34 13.82
N SER A 54 2.47 30.03 13.48
CA SER A 54 3.33 29.05 14.13
C SER A 54 4.80 29.28 13.75
N GLN A 55 5.66 29.40 14.74
CA GLN A 55 7.10 29.45 14.52
C GLN A 55 7.67 28.04 14.42
N LYS A 56 8.44 27.77 13.37
CA LYS A 56 9.25 26.54 13.30
C LYS A 56 10.42 26.67 14.26
N ILE A 57 10.42 25.83 15.28
CA ILE A 57 11.58 25.65 16.15
C ILE A 57 12.40 24.52 15.53
N ASP A 58 13.64 24.79 15.19
CA ASP A 58 14.57 23.77 14.72
C ASP A 58 15.09 22.98 15.94
N ILE A 59 14.44 21.87 16.24
CA ILE A 59 14.86 20.96 17.29
C ILE A 59 15.93 20.07 16.68
N LYS A 60 17.21 20.39 16.94
CA LYS A 60 18.30 19.45 16.62
C LYS A 60 18.02 18.14 17.36
N SER A 61 17.88 17.04 16.63
CA SER A 61 17.67 15.70 17.17
C SER A 61 18.97 15.12 17.73
N GLU A 62 19.48 15.69 18.80
CA GLU A 62 20.54 15.08 19.56
C GLU A 62 19.94 13.93 20.41
N LYS A 63 20.69 12.82 20.53
CA LYS A 63 20.27 11.70 21.38
C LYS A 63 20.20 12.21 22.82
N VAL A 64 18.97 12.40 23.33
CA VAL A 64 18.74 12.95 24.66
C VAL A 64 19.11 11.91 25.73
N ASP A 65 20.04 12.26 26.60
CA ASP A 65 20.34 11.53 27.84
C ASP A 65 19.24 11.87 28.87
N LEU A 66 18.41 10.87 29.21
CA LEU A 66 17.24 11.07 30.07
C LEU A 66 17.64 11.48 31.49
N LEU A 67 18.70 10.90 32.04
CA LEU A 67 19.17 11.24 33.40
C LEU A 67 19.61 12.72 33.46
N LYS A 68 20.34 13.19 32.47
CA LYS A 68 20.73 14.60 32.38
C LYS A 68 19.52 15.52 32.20
N LEU A 69 18.54 15.09 31.37
CA LEU A 69 17.34 15.87 31.11
C LEU A 69 16.51 16.08 32.38
N ILE A 70 16.20 15.02 33.12
CA ILE A 70 15.36 15.11 34.34
C ILE A 70 16.07 15.80 35.52
N ASN A 71 17.39 15.91 35.48
CA ASN A 71 18.19 16.57 36.48
C ASN A 71 18.59 18.02 36.10
N ARG A 72 18.07 18.55 35.04
CA ARG A 72 18.18 19.98 34.74
C ARG A 72 17.44 20.77 35.82
N GLY A 73 18.10 21.75 36.38
CA GLY A 73 17.48 22.65 37.39
C GLY A 73 16.60 23.75 36.76
N ASP A 74 15.85 23.43 35.68
CA ASP A 74 15.00 24.37 34.96
C ASP A 74 13.63 23.79 34.64
N LYS A 75 12.70 24.65 34.15
CA LYS A 75 11.34 24.23 33.77
C LYS A 75 11.26 23.04 32.80
N TYR A 76 12.28 22.80 32.00
CA TYR A 76 12.30 21.68 31.04
C TYR A 76 12.60 20.37 31.74
N GLY A 77 13.51 20.39 32.73
CA GLY A 77 13.78 19.23 33.58
C GLY A 77 12.57 18.87 34.43
N ASP A 78 11.92 19.86 35.06
CA ASP A 78 10.71 19.64 35.86
C ASP A 78 9.57 19.07 35.03
N TYR A 79 9.34 19.60 33.82
CA TYR A 79 8.35 19.08 32.89
C TYR A 79 8.68 17.63 32.47
N ALA A 80 9.93 17.37 32.06
CA ALA A 80 10.35 16.04 31.65
C ALA A 80 10.16 15.01 32.78
N TRP A 81 10.57 15.36 34.01
CA TRP A 81 10.36 14.51 35.18
C TRP A 81 8.88 14.27 35.45
N SER A 82 8.05 15.32 35.44
CA SER A 82 6.60 15.18 35.68
C SER A 82 5.92 14.27 34.67
N VAL A 83 6.34 14.27 33.41
CA VAL A 83 5.76 13.40 32.37
C VAL A 83 6.30 11.99 32.49
N ILE A 84 7.63 11.81 32.53
CA ILE A 84 8.29 10.51 32.51
C ILE A 84 7.95 9.70 33.77
N SER A 85 7.99 10.31 34.95
CA SER A 85 7.66 9.63 36.20
C SER A 85 6.22 9.14 36.25
N LYS A 86 5.27 9.93 35.74
CA LYS A 86 3.85 9.52 35.66
C LYS A 86 3.64 8.38 34.66
N ILE A 87 4.33 8.42 33.52
CA ILE A 87 4.28 7.35 32.52
C ILE A 87 4.80 6.04 33.10
N ILE A 88 5.98 6.08 33.75
CA ILE A 88 6.58 4.89 34.37
C ILE A 88 5.67 4.37 35.50
N LYS A 89 5.18 5.27 36.37
CA LYS A 89 4.27 4.90 37.47
C LYS A 89 2.98 4.25 36.96
N TYR A 90 2.37 4.80 35.91
CA TYR A 90 1.19 4.22 35.28
C TYR A 90 1.50 2.85 34.63
N ALA A 91 2.53 2.78 33.79
CA ALA A 91 2.93 1.52 33.16
C ALA A 91 3.22 0.40 34.17
N SER A 92 3.91 0.75 35.25
CA SER A 92 4.21 -0.19 36.35
C SER A 92 2.96 -0.70 37.06
N SER A 93 1.89 0.13 37.16
CA SER A 93 0.63 -0.30 37.79
C SER A 93 -0.14 -1.34 36.96
N LEU A 94 0.22 -1.53 35.71
CA LEU A 94 -0.37 -2.53 34.82
C LEU A 94 0.27 -3.91 34.97
N VAL A 95 1.40 -4.00 35.68
CA VAL A 95 2.11 -5.25 35.97
C VAL A 95 1.74 -5.73 37.38
N PRO A 96 1.30 -6.99 37.59
CA PRO A 96 1.07 -8.05 36.58
C PRO A 96 -0.35 -8.05 36.00
N GLY A 97 -1.22 -7.09 36.32
CA GLY A 97 -2.65 -7.11 36.01
C GLY A 97 -2.99 -7.24 34.53
N ILE A 98 -2.19 -6.64 33.63
CA ILE A 98 -2.37 -6.73 32.18
C ILE A 98 -1.39 -7.72 31.57
N THR A 99 -0.14 -7.73 32.06
CA THR A 99 0.91 -8.65 31.62
C THR A 99 1.90 -8.86 32.76
N ASP A 100 2.42 -10.09 32.91
CA ASP A 100 3.51 -10.40 33.81
C ASP A 100 4.88 -9.92 33.27
N LYS A 101 4.94 -9.61 31.97
CA LYS A 101 6.14 -9.22 31.24
C LYS A 101 6.11 -7.74 30.93
N PHE A 102 6.73 -6.92 31.77
CA PHE A 102 6.77 -5.48 31.55
C PHE A 102 7.37 -5.06 30.20
N ASN A 103 8.24 -5.89 29.59
CA ASN A 103 8.79 -5.67 28.24
C ASN A 103 7.69 -5.62 27.16
N ASP A 104 6.56 -6.32 27.36
CA ASP A 104 5.44 -6.30 26.42
C ASP A 104 4.82 -4.90 26.36
N ILE A 105 4.81 -4.17 27.50
CA ILE A 105 4.33 -2.79 27.54
C ILE A 105 5.25 -1.87 26.74
N ASP A 106 6.58 -2.05 26.87
CA ASP A 106 7.56 -1.28 26.09
C ASP A 106 7.39 -1.54 24.58
N GLU A 107 7.18 -2.80 24.20
CA GLU A 107 6.97 -3.17 22.81
C GLU A 107 5.64 -2.61 22.26
N ALA A 108 4.58 -2.65 23.07
CA ALA A 108 3.29 -2.06 22.71
C ALA A 108 3.41 -0.55 22.46
N MET A 109 4.18 0.18 23.28
CA MET A 109 4.40 1.61 23.08
C MET A 109 5.24 1.90 21.83
N ARG A 110 6.23 1.07 21.53
CA ARG A 110 7.03 1.21 20.31
C ARG A 110 6.22 0.90 19.05
N LEU A 111 5.50 -0.21 19.02
CA LEU A 111 4.74 -0.65 17.86
C LEU A 111 3.47 0.16 17.65
N GLY A 112 2.74 0.47 18.73
CA GLY A 112 1.46 1.18 18.65
C GLY A 112 1.59 2.69 18.50
N PHE A 113 2.62 3.30 19.10
CA PHE A 113 2.79 4.75 19.16
C PHE A 113 4.10 5.25 18.54
N ASN A 114 4.89 4.35 17.95
CA ASN A 114 6.18 4.66 17.32
C ASN A 114 7.17 5.36 18.29
N TRP A 115 7.15 4.97 19.56
CA TRP A 115 8.09 5.48 20.54
C TRP A 115 9.48 4.89 20.30
N SER A 116 10.52 5.69 20.51
CA SER A 116 11.90 5.23 20.45
C SER A 116 12.32 4.40 21.67
N ARG A 117 11.63 4.59 22.80
CA ARG A 117 11.88 3.95 24.11
C ARG A 117 10.55 3.68 24.79
N GLY A 118 10.39 2.49 25.37
CA GLY A 118 9.25 2.20 26.23
C GLY A 118 9.45 2.69 27.67
N PRO A 119 8.40 2.67 28.51
CA PRO A 119 8.45 3.14 29.90
C PRO A 119 9.53 2.49 30.76
N PHE A 120 9.71 1.19 30.65
CA PHE A 120 10.68 0.46 31.46
C PHE A 120 12.10 0.58 30.89
N GLU A 121 12.26 0.78 29.58
CA GLU A 121 13.52 1.17 28.98
C GLU A 121 13.97 2.55 29.48
N MET A 122 13.03 3.50 29.61
CA MET A 122 13.31 4.82 30.22
C MET A 122 13.71 4.68 31.69
N LEU A 123 13.03 3.82 32.47
CA LEU A 123 13.38 3.54 33.86
C LEU A 123 14.82 2.97 33.98
N LYS A 124 15.16 2.01 33.11
CA LYS A 124 16.53 1.45 33.05
C LYS A 124 17.58 2.52 32.74
N GLU A 125 17.30 3.40 31.77
CA GLU A 125 18.24 4.47 31.39
C GLU A 125 18.43 5.52 32.48
N ILE A 126 17.37 5.85 33.21
CA ILE A 126 17.44 6.74 34.40
C ILE A 126 18.21 6.09 35.53
N GLY A 127 18.08 4.77 35.67
CA GLY A 127 18.56 3.99 36.81
C GLY A 127 17.54 3.89 37.94
N VAL A 128 17.44 2.71 38.54
CA VAL A 128 16.44 2.42 39.59
C VAL A 128 16.64 3.32 40.82
N SER A 129 17.87 3.44 41.27
CA SER A 129 18.22 4.26 42.43
C SER A 129 17.90 5.75 42.18
N ASN A 130 18.32 6.31 41.05
CA ASN A 130 18.02 7.69 40.68
C ASN A 130 16.53 7.98 40.55
N PHE A 131 15.76 7.00 40.03
CA PHE A 131 14.33 7.13 39.88
C PHE A 131 13.63 7.22 41.23
N PHE A 132 13.94 6.31 42.19
CA PHE A 132 13.33 6.31 43.49
C PHE A 132 13.78 7.46 44.40
N GLU A 133 15.00 7.98 44.23
CA GLU A 133 15.47 9.17 44.96
C GLU A 133 14.59 10.40 44.65
N LYS A 134 14.05 10.48 43.45
CA LYS A 134 13.25 11.64 42.98
C LYS A 134 11.74 11.38 42.92
N LEU A 135 11.31 10.12 43.10
CA LEU A 135 9.89 9.75 42.97
C LEU A 135 9.10 10.01 44.26
N ASP A 136 8.05 10.82 44.17
CA ASP A 136 7.08 11.00 45.24
C ASP A 136 5.97 9.94 45.14
N GLY A 137 5.86 9.12 46.19
CA GLY A 137 4.77 8.17 46.41
C GLY A 137 4.59 7.11 45.29
N PHE A 138 4.69 5.87 45.66
CA PHE A 138 4.42 4.73 44.75
C PHE A 138 3.64 3.61 45.47
N GLU A 139 2.98 3.95 46.55
CA GLU A 139 2.15 3.07 47.36
C GLU A 139 1.06 2.47 46.46
N ASN A 140 0.73 1.20 46.70
CA ASN A 140 -0.20 0.40 45.90
C ASN A 140 0.30 0.08 44.47
N ASN A 141 1.59 0.29 44.18
CA ASN A 141 2.19 -0.15 42.93
C ASN A 141 3.13 -1.32 43.20
N LYS A 142 2.59 -2.53 43.09
CA LYS A 142 3.28 -3.78 43.44
C LYS A 142 4.64 -3.92 42.76
N PHE A 143 4.72 -3.61 41.47
CA PHE A 143 5.98 -3.69 40.72
C PHE A 143 7.04 -2.73 41.28
N LEU A 144 6.66 -1.47 41.51
CA LEU A 144 7.61 -0.46 42.05
C LEU A 144 8.00 -0.78 43.52
N GLU A 145 7.07 -1.33 44.32
CA GLU A 145 7.36 -1.75 45.68
C GLU A 145 8.40 -2.89 45.73
N GLU A 146 8.25 -3.89 44.86
CA GLU A 146 9.19 -4.99 44.73
C GLU A 146 10.54 -4.51 44.20
N LEU A 147 10.53 -3.64 43.20
CA LEU A 147 11.75 -3.07 42.61
C LEU A 147 12.50 -2.17 43.61
N SER A 148 11.79 -1.36 44.38
CA SER A 148 12.36 -0.53 45.46
C SER A 148 13.06 -1.35 46.56
N LYS A 149 12.45 -2.51 46.93
CA LYS A 149 13.02 -3.43 47.93
C LYS A 149 14.26 -4.16 47.40
N SER A 150 14.21 -4.62 46.17
CA SER A 150 15.31 -5.38 45.55
C SER A 150 16.49 -4.52 45.17
N LYS A 151 16.26 -3.23 44.89
CA LYS A 151 17.26 -2.27 44.36
C LYS A 151 18.01 -2.84 43.12
N ASN A 152 17.33 -3.66 42.34
CA ASN A 152 17.94 -4.33 41.19
C ASN A 152 18.08 -3.36 40.02
N GLU A 153 19.27 -2.81 39.80
CA GLU A 153 19.59 -1.93 38.66
C GLU A 153 19.49 -2.68 37.31
N ASP A 154 19.69 -4.00 37.31
CA ASP A 154 19.58 -4.85 36.13
C ASP A 154 18.22 -5.54 35.99
N PHE A 155 17.16 -4.98 36.60
CA PHE A 155 15.81 -5.57 36.58
C PHE A 155 15.32 -5.86 35.17
N TYR A 156 15.74 -5.06 34.19
CA TYR A 156 15.35 -5.18 32.82
C TYR A 156 15.95 -6.42 32.12
N GLY A 157 17.09 -6.90 32.60
CA GLY A 157 17.85 -7.99 32.02
C GLY A 157 18.33 -7.71 30.59
N GLU A 158 18.76 -8.76 29.91
CA GLU A 158 18.93 -8.69 28.46
C GLU A 158 17.57 -8.65 27.78
N ARG A 159 17.39 -7.72 26.84
CA ARG A 159 16.22 -7.66 25.98
C ARG A 159 16.04 -9.03 25.33
N GLN A 160 14.86 -9.63 25.49
CA GLN A 160 14.52 -10.85 24.75
C GLN A 160 14.79 -10.55 23.28
N LYS A 161 15.80 -11.19 22.70
CA LYS A 161 16.06 -11.09 21.25
C LYS A 161 14.90 -11.76 20.54
N TYR A 162 13.86 -10.99 20.22
CA TYR A 162 12.91 -11.44 19.21
C TYR A 162 13.73 -11.73 17.96
N THR A 163 13.43 -12.83 17.29
CA THR A 163 14.04 -13.13 16.00
C THR A 163 13.87 -11.89 15.13
N GLU A 164 14.98 -11.25 14.79
CA GLU A 164 14.94 -9.96 14.12
C GLU A 164 14.32 -10.18 12.74
N ILE A 165 13.11 -9.62 12.53
CA ILE A 165 12.43 -9.75 11.24
C ILE A 165 13.28 -9.01 10.21
N GLU A 166 13.75 -9.74 9.21
CA GLU A 166 14.47 -9.18 8.08
C GLU A 166 13.47 -8.45 7.17
N THR A 167 13.57 -7.13 7.12
CA THR A 167 12.83 -6.28 6.17
C THR A 167 13.73 -5.93 4.99
N LEU A 168 13.14 -5.44 3.90
CA LEU A 168 13.90 -5.01 2.73
C LEU A 168 15.01 -4.01 3.10
N GLY A 169 14.70 -2.98 3.89
CA GLY A 169 15.68 -1.99 4.34
C GLY A 169 16.84 -2.57 5.14
N LYS A 170 16.63 -3.66 5.90
CA LYS A 170 17.70 -4.33 6.66
C LYS A 170 18.58 -5.22 5.80
N ILE A 171 18.05 -5.78 4.71
CA ILE A 171 18.84 -6.64 3.83
C ILE A 171 19.54 -5.88 2.71
N LYS A 172 19.02 -4.74 2.26
CA LYS A 172 19.64 -3.91 1.19
C LYS A 172 21.12 -3.61 1.43
N PRO A 173 21.58 -3.23 2.64
CA PRO A 173 23.00 -3.03 2.91
C PRO A 173 23.86 -4.29 2.81
N LYS A 174 23.24 -5.48 2.88
CA LYS A 174 23.90 -6.80 2.81
C LYS A 174 23.76 -7.43 1.42
N ALA A 175 22.86 -6.90 0.60
CA ALA A 175 22.58 -7.39 -0.76
C ALA A 175 23.54 -6.75 -1.77
N ILE A 176 23.76 -7.45 -2.87
CA ILE A 176 24.52 -6.92 -4.01
C ILE A 176 23.55 -6.14 -4.89
N LYS A 177 23.74 -4.84 -5.05
CA LYS A 177 23.00 -4.06 -6.03
C LYS A 177 23.51 -4.43 -7.41
N LEU A 178 22.65 -5.07 -8.22
CA LEU A 178 23.00 -5.52 -9.58
C LEU A 178 22.87 -4.41 -10.60
N ASP A 179 21.73 -3.67 -10.54
CA ASP A 179 21.39 -2.61 -11.48
C ASP A 179 20.41 -1.63 -10.80
N GLY A 180 20.16 -0.51 -11.44
CA GLY A 180 19.17 0.47 -10.99
C GLY A 180 19.06 1.60 -11.99
N ASN A 181 17.85 2.13 -12.11
CA ASN A 181 17.53 3.27 -12.94
C ASN A 181 16.66 4.26 -12.14
N ASN A 182 16.02 5.21 -12.82
CA ASN A 182 15.19 6.21 -12.14
C ASN A 182 13.87 5.64 -11.56
N SER A 183 13.49 4.42 -11.97
CA SER A 183 12.17 3.86 -11.69
C SER A 183 12.19 2.58 -10.86
N ALA A 184 13.32 1.86 -10.82
CA ALA A 184 13.47 0.64 -10.06
C ALA A 184 14.93 0.32 -9.71
N GLU A 185 15.11 -0.49 -8.67
CA GLU A 185 16.40 -1.04 -8.25
C GLU A 185 16.34 -2.57 -8.24
N ILE A 186 17.44 -3.21 -8.65
CA ILE A 186 17.59 -4.66 -8.67
C ILE A 186 18.68 -5.04 -7.68
N TYR A 187 18.35 -5.92 -6.76
CA TYR A 187 19.29 -6.47 -5.78
C TYR A 187 19.37 -7.99 -5.91
N ARG A 188 20.55 -8.54 -5.62
CA ARG A 188 20.72 -9.97 -5.37
C ARG A 188 21.00 -10.20 -3.91
N PHE A 189 20.20 -11.06 -3.30
CA PHE A 189 20.38 -11.49 -1.92
C PHE A 189 20.35 -13.01 -1.88
N ASN A 190 21.49 -13.62 -1.49
CA ASN A 190 21.70 -15.07 -1.64
C ASN A 190 21.51 -15.52 -3.09
N ASP A 191 20.55 -16.41 -3.34
CA ASP A 191 20.28 -17.05 -4.65
C ASP A 191 19.02 -16.51 -5.36
N PHE A 192 18.44 -15.41 -4.89
CA PHE A 192 17.28 -14.78 -5.53
C PHE A 192 17.50 -13.29 -5.78
N ASN A 193 16.75 -12.77 -6.72
CA ASN A 193 16.71 -11.35 -7.04
C ASN A 193 15.54 -10.67 -6.31
N ILE A 194 15.71 -9.37 -6.10
CA ILE A 194 14.68 -8.48 -5.58
C ILE A 194 14.56 -7.32 -6.54
N VAL A 195 13.34 -6.96 -6.92
CA VAL A 195 13.04 -5.69 -7.60
C VAL A 195 12.22 -4.84 -6.67
N GLU A 196 12.66 -3.59 -6.51
CA GLU A 196 11.96 -2.53 -5.80
C GLU A 196 11.68 -1.38 -6.74
N PHE A 197 10.42 -0.95 -6.84
CA PHE A 197 10.04 0.27 -7.56
C PHE A 197 10.31 1.51 -6.72
N THR A 198 10.81 2.58 -7.35
CA THR A 198 11.27 3.79 -6.66
C THR A 198 10.62 5.07 -7.16
N THR A 199 9.71 4.99 -8.14
CA THR A 199 8.96 6.13 -8.64
C THR A 199 7.94 6.64 -7.62
N LYS A 200 7.39 7.83 -7.84
CA LYS A 200 6.28 8.34 -7.02
C LYS A 200 5.09 7.38 -7.10
N ALA A 201 4.62 6.91 -5.94
CA ALA A 201 3.56 5.91 -5.80
C ALA A 201 3.86 4.59 -6.56
N ASN A 202 5.13 4.32 -6.87
CA ASN A 202 5.61 3.16 -7.62
C ASN A 202 4.88 3.00 -8.97
N ALA A 203 4.60 4.13 -9.63
CA ALA A 203 4.01 4.14 -10.96
C ALA A 203 4.98 3.54 -11.99
N LEU A 204 4.47 2.67 -12.86
CA LEU A 204 5.25 1.88 -13.79
C LEU A 204 5.48 2.62 -15.13
N ASP A 205 6.70 2.54 -15.62
CA ASP A 205 7.16 3.05 -16.91
C ASP A 205 8.09 2.04 -17.60
N TYR A 206 8.71 2.43 -18.69
CA TYR A 206 9.61 1.54 -19.43
C TYR A 206 10.76 1.03 -18.55
N ASP A 207 11.36 1.92 -17.75
CA ASP A 207 12.50 1.58 -16.90
C ASP A 207 12.15 0.59 -15.79
N SER A 208 10.96 0.71 -15.20
CA SER A 208 10.50 -0.25 -14.20
C SER A 208 10.22 -1.64 -14.80
N MET A 209 9.67 -1.69 -16.03
CA MET A 209 9.43 -2.94 -16.73
C MET A 209 10.75 -3.59 -17.19
N ASP A 210 11.73 -2.81 -17.63
CA ASP A 210 13.06 -3.28 -17.97
C ASP A 210 13.79 -3.90 -16.78
N ALA A 211 13.65 -3.28 -15.59
CA ALA A 211 14.20 -3.84 -14.37
C ALA A 211 13.56 -5.19 -14.00
N LEU A 212 12.24 -5.32 -14.13
CA LEU A 212 11.56 -6.60 -13.92
C LEU A 212 12.09 -7.68 -14.87
N LYS A 213 12.16 -7.36 -16.16
CA LYS A 213 12.62 -8.29 -17.20
C LYS A 213 14.05 -8.76 -16.95
N LYS A 214 14.97 -7.85 -16.62
CA LYS A 214 16.36 -8.18 -16.28
C LYS A 214 16.49 -9.09 -15.06
N ALA A 215 15.54 -9.02 -14.12
CA ALA A 215 15.63 -9.73 -12.86
C ALA A 215 15.11 -11.18 -12.92
N THR A 216 14.57 -11.65 -14.06
CA THR A 216 14.01 -13.01 -14.22
C THR A 216 15.06 -14.11 -14.42
N ASP A 217 16.35 -13.75 -14.42
CA ASP A 217 17.47 -14.72 -14.54
C ASP A 217 17.65 -15.62 -13.30
N LYS A 218 16.92 -15.33 -12.22
CA LYS A 218 16.89 -16.05 -10.93
C LYS A 218 15.49 -16.01 -10.32
N PRO A 219 15.21 -16.82 -9.26
CA PRO A 219 14.01 -16.64 -8.47
C PRO A 219 13.86 -15.16 -8.08
N LEU A 220 12.66 -14.60 -8.21
CA LEU A 220 12.41 -13.16 -8.09
C LEU A 220 11.39 -12.86 -7.01
N ILE A 221 11.69 -11.85 -6.17
CA ILE A 221 10.72 -11.21 -5.28
C ILE A 221 10.52 -9.78 -5.73
N ILE A 222 9.27 -9.38 -5.99
CA ILE A 222 8.87 -8.00 -6.28
C ILE A 222 8.27 -7.43 -4.99
N ILE A 223 9.00 -6.54 -4.34
CA ILE A 223 8.64 -5.97 -3.03
C ILE A 223 9.15 -4.55 -2.89
N ASN A 224 8.38 -3.70 -2.22
CA ASN A 224 8.77 -2.31 -1.99
C ASN A 224 8.88 -1.99 -0.50
N GLU A 225 9.82 -1.14 -0.13
CA GLU A 225 9.93 -0.58 1.21
C GLU A 225 8.87 0.50 1.44
N SER A 226 8.48 1.22 0.39
CA SER A 226 7.38 2.19 0.41
C SER A 226 6.04 1.52 0.69
N MET A 227 5.03 2.32 1.13
CA MET A 227 3.71 1.81 1.54
C MET A 227 2.86 1.23 0.40
N GLN A 228 3.21 1.52 -0.85
CA GLN A 228 2.45 1.11 -2.03
C GLN A 228 3.19 0.04 -2.81
N PHE A 229 2.46 -0.93 -3.39
CA PHE A 229 3.05 -1.83 -4.37
C PHE A 229 3.21 -1.10 -5.71
N SER A 230 2.10 -0.65 -6.30
CA SER A 230 2.11 0.23 -7.47
C SER A 230 0.73 0.84 -7.70
N ALA A 231 0.70 2.13 -8.03
CA ALA A 231 -0.53 2.83 -8.43
C ALA A 231 -0.90 2.60 -9.91
N GLY A 232 -0.17 1.73 -10.61
CA GLY A 232 -0.37 1.43 -12.03
C GLY A 232 0.63 2.12 -12.95
N VAL A 233 0.31 2.17 -14.24
CA VAL A 233 1.14 2.81 -15.27
C VAL A 233 1.30 4.31 -15.00
N ASN A 234 2.49 4.83 -15.22
CA ASN A 234 2.79 6.26 -15.12
C ASN A 234 2.06 7.03 -16.23
N LEU A 235 0.88 7.53 -15.88
CA LEU A 235 0.03 8.27 -16.82
C LEU A 235 0.70 9.56 -17.34
N THR A 236 1.59 10.18 -16.57
CA THR A 236 2.36 11.35 -17.02
C THR A 236 3.33 10.95 -18.13
N TYR A 237 4.00 9.80 -17.98
CA TYR A 237 4.87 9.26 -19.03
C TYR A 237 4.10 9.02 -20.33
N THR A 238 2.96 8.34 -20.27
CA THR A 238 2.10 8.08 -21.44
C THR A 238 1.57 9.38 -22.07
N MET A 239 1.12 10.33 -21.25
CA MET A 239 0.60 11.61 -21.74
C MET A 239 1.65 12.46 -22.45
N ASN A 240 2.92 12.39 -22.04
CA ASN A 240 4.01 13.10 -22.71
C ASN A 240 4.19 12.70 -24.18
N PHE A 241 3.91 11.44 -24.52
CA PHE A 241 3.88 10.97 -25.90
C PHE A 241 2.55 11.31 -26.60
N ALA A 242 1.43 11.09 -25.94
CA ALA A 242 0.10 11.34 -26.51
C ALA A 242 -0.08 12.82 -26.90
N GLU A 243 0.43 13.78 -26.13
CA GLU A 243 0.37 15.21 -26.45
C GLU A 243 1.24 15.60 -27.64
N LYS A 244 2.28 14.84 -27.92
CA LYS A 244 3.14 15.03 -29.11
C LYS A 244 2.63 14.28 -30.33
N GLY A 245 1.54 13.49 -30.19
CA GLY A 245 1.05 12.62 -31.25
C GLY A 245 1.95 11.40 -31.51
N ASP A 246 2.87 11.08 -30.60
CA ASP A 246 3.79 9.95 -30.74
C ASP A 246 3.15 8.66 -30.17
N TYR A 247 2.12 8.20 -30.84
CA TYR A 247 1.40 6.98 -30.48
C TYR A 247 2.24 5.71 -30.71
N SER A 248 3.20 5.76 -31.65
CA SER A 248 4.13 4.64 -31.87
C SER A 248 4.98 4.32 -30.62
N SER A 249 5.42 5.35 -29.89
CA SER A 249 6.14 5.15 -28.63
C SER A 249 5.26 4.57 -27.53
N ILE A 250 3.97 4.94 -27.49
CA ILE A 250 2.99 4.37 -26.56
C ILE A 250 2.76 2.89 -26.89
N GLU A 251 2.51 2.55 -28.15
CA GLU A 251 2.32 1.17 -28.61
C GLU A 251 3.51 0.29 -28.25
N LYS A 252 4.74 0.76 -28.52
CA LYS A 252 5.98 0.07 -28.15
C LYS A 252 6.08 -0.16 -26.63
N PHE A 253 5.72 0.85 -25.85
CA PHE A 253 5.74 0.72 -24.38
C PHE A 253 4.72 -0.31 -23.90
N VAL A 254 3.47 -0.25 -24.38
CA VAL A 254 2.43 -1.23 -24.01
C VAL A 254 2.84 -2.64 -24.42
N LYS A 255 3.37 -2.79 -25.64
CA LYS A 255 3.89 -4.10 -26.09
C LYS A 255 5.03 -4.61 -25.21
N TYR A 256 5.98 -3.73 -24.86
CA TYR A 256 7.06 -4.10 -23.94
C TYR A 256 6.54 -4.50 -22.55
N PHE A 257 5.51 -3.79 -22.06
CA PHE A 257 4.84 -4.12 -20.82
C PHE A 257 4.21 -5.53 -20.89
N GLN A 258 3.47 -5.84 -21.96
CA GLN A 258 2.90 -7.16 -22.20
C GLN A 258 3.96 -8.26 -22.24
N ASP A 259 5.04 -8.03 -22.99
CA ASP A 259 6.14 -9.00 -23.12
C ASP A 259 6.82 -9.26 -21.77
N THR A 260 6.99 -8.23 -20.96
CA THR A 260 7.55 -8.36 -19.60
C THR A 260 6.58 -9.13 -18.68
N CYS A 261 5.29 -8.82 -18.71
CA CYS A 261 4.28 -9.56 -17.97
C CYS A 261 4.23 -11.04 -18.36
N LYS A 262 4.31 -11.32 -19.65
CA LYS A 262 4.39 -12.69 -20.16
C LYS A 262 5.66 -13.40 -19.67
N GLU A 263 6.80 -12.72 -19.66
CA GLU A 263 8.06 -13.25 -19.16
C GLU A 263 8.01 -13.56 -17.66
N LEU A 264 7.39 -12.70 -16.84
CA LEU A 264 7.18 -12.98 -15.41
C LEU A 264 6.37 -14.27 -15.21
N LYS A 265 5.27 -14.45 -15.95
CA LYS A 265 4.37 -15.61 -15.81
C LYS A 265 5.06 -16.92 -16.21
N TYR A 266 5.81 -16.88 -17.30
CA TYR A 266 6.46 -18.05 -17.90
C TYR A 266 7.97 -18.13 -17.61
N SER A 267 8.44 -17.35 -16.62
CA SER A 267 9.81 -17.42 -16.16
C SER A 267 10.20 -18.84 -15.79
N LYS A 268 11.43 -19.20 -16.11
CA LYS A 268 12.03 -20.49 -15.68
C LYS A 268 12.09 -20.62 -14.15
N TYR A 269 12.18 -19.50 -13.46
CA TYR A 269 12.28 -19.43 -12.01
C TYR A 269 11.00 -18.84 -11.40
N PRO A 270 10.63 -19.21 -10.17
CA PRO A 270 9.45 -18.69 -9.52
C PRO A 270 9.55 -17.18 -9.28
N VAL A 271 8.45 -16.48 -9.54
CA VAL A 271 8.27 -15.06 -9.28
C VAL A 271 7.24 -14.87 -8.18
N VAL A 272 7.59 -14.13 -7.13
CA VAL A 272 6.72 -13.81 -6.00
C VAL A 272 6.48 -12.31 -5.97
N SER A 273 5.22 -11.88 -6.07
CA SER A 273 4.83 -10.51 -5.73
C SER A 273 4.42 -10.39 -4.27
N ALA A 274 4.95 -9.36 -3.59
CA ALA A 274 4.67 -9.07 -2.19
C ALA A 274 3.94 -7.70 -2.04
N PRO A 275 2.66 -7.59 -2.47
CA PRO A 275 1.95 -6.34 -2.50
C PRO A 275 1.53 -5.85 -1.12
N SER A 276 1.56 -4.51 -0.95
CA SER A 276 0.93 -3.78 0.16
C SER A 276 0.39 -2.45 -0.36
N GLY A 277 -0.66 -1.91 0.28
CA GLY A 277 -1.26 -0.64 -0.14
C GLY A 277 -1.81 -0.68 -1.57
N LEU A 278 -1.63 0.39 -2.34
CA LEU A 278 -2.14 0.46 -3.71
C LEU A 278 -1.46 -0.57 -4.61
N THR A 279 -2.29 -1.36 -5.30
CA THR A 279 -1.92 -2.39 -6.28
C THR A 279 -2.95 -2.33 -7.41
N LEU A 280 -2.89 -1.25 -8.19
CA LEU A 280 -3.95 -0.87 -9.13
C LEU A 280 -3.46 -0.90 -10.58
N GLY A 281 -4.37 -1.16 -11.50
CA GLY A 281 -4.09 -1.09 -12.94
C GLY A 281 -2.88 -1.93 -13.34
N GLY A 282 -1.90 -1.34 -14.02
CA GLY A 282 -0.66 -2.02 -14.40
C GLY A 282 0.09 -2.67 -13.22
N GLY A 283 -0.03 -2.12 -11.99
CA GLY A 283 0.52 -2.77 -10.79
C GLY A 283 -0.20 -4.06 -10.44
N PHE A 284 -1.51 -4.12 -10.65
CA PHE A 284 -2.27 -5.37 -10.55
C PHE A 284 -1.89 -6.33 -11.69
N GLU A 285 -1.67 -5.83 -12.91
CA GLU A 285 -1.26 -6.67 -14.04
C GLU A 285 0.09 -7.37 -13.78
N VAL A 286 1.08 -6.67 -13.19
CA VAL A 286 2.33 -7.30 -12.71
C VAL A 286 2.06 -8.34 -11.62
N LEU A 287 1.18 -8.03 -10.66
CA LEU A 287 0.84 -8.96 -9.58
C LEU A 287 0.25 -10.28 -10.12
N VAL A 288 -0.72 -10.20 -11.03
CA VAL A 288 -1.42 -11.40 -11.52
C VAL A 288 -0.61 -12.23 -12.48
N GLN A 289 0.47 -11.67 -13.02
CA GLN A 289 1.44 -12.41 -13.84
C GLN A 289 2.58 -13.02 -13.00
N SER A 290 2.63 -12.75 -11.69
CA SER A 290 3.54 -13.46 -10.79
C SER A 290 2.99 -14.84 -10.44
N ASN A 291 3.89 -15.80 -10.29
CA ASN A 291 3.49 -17.20 -10.02
C ASN A 291 2.91 -17.37 -8.61
N PHE A 292 3.39 -16.56 -7.66
CA PHE A 292 2.97 -16.60 -6.27
C PHE A 292 2.74 -15.19 -5.73
N VAL A 293 1.84 -15.09 -4.76
CA VAL A 293 1.51 -13.80 -4.12
C VAL A 293 1.55 -13.93 -2.60
N ALA A 294 2.32 -13.04 -1.97
CA ALA A 294 2.37 -12.84 -0.53
C ALA A 294 1.74 -11.49 -0.19
N SER A 295 0.40 -11.42 -0.11
CA SER A 295 -0.34 -10.17 0.03
C SER A 295 -0.42 -9.69 1.47
N HIS A 296 -0.10 -8.44 1.72
CA HIS A 296 -0.44 -7.77 2.97
C HIS A 296 -1.95 -7.63 3.12
N THR A 297 -2.47 -7.69 4.35
CA THR A 297 -3.91 -7.52 4.62
C THR A 297 -4.41 -6.11 4.33
N ASN A 298 -3.56 -5.09 4.42
CA ASN A 298 -3.88 -3.73 4.00
C ASN A 298 -3.44 -3.53 2.54
N ILE A 299 -4.33 -3.80 1.61
CA ILE A 299 -4.14 -3.70 0.17
C ILE A 299 -5.36 -3.05 -0.47
N VAL A 300 -5.14 -2.24 -1.52
CA VAL A 300 -6.20 -1.77 -2.41
C VAL A 300 -5.87 -2.30 -3.80
N VAL A 301 -6.65 -3.25 -4.29
CA VAL A 301 -6.33 -4.01 -5.49
C VAL A 301 -7.46 -3.98 -6.51
N GLY A 302 -7.13 -3.85 -7.80
CA GLY A 302 -8.09 -3.92 -8.89
C GLY A 302 -7.62 -3.28 -10.18
N LEU A 303 -8.44 -3.44 -11.22
CA LEU A 303 -8.28 -2.83 -12.54
C LEU A 303 -9.17 -1.60 -12.62
N VAL A 304 -8.56 -0.43 -12.78
CA VAL A 304 -9.24 0.87 -12.69
C VAL A 304 -9.08 1.73 -13.95
N GLU A 305 -8.59 1.15 -15.03
CA GLU A 305 -8.25 1.83 -16.28
C GLU A 305 -9.47 2.53 -16.90
N THR A 306 -10.66 1.97 -16.78
CA THR A 306 -11.91 2.54 -17.30
C THR A 306 -12.25 3.89 -16.67
N MET A 307 -11.79 4.10 -15.41
CA MET A 307 -11.97 5.37 -14.71
C MET A 307 -11.18 6.52 -15.34
N VAL A 308 -10.09 6.22 -16.05
CA VAL A 308 -9.30 7.19 -16.80
C VAL A 308 -9.53 7.12 -18.30
N GLY A 309 -10.54 6.34 -18.75
CA GLY A 309 -10.95 6.24 -20.16
C GLY A 309 -10.11 5.26 -20.98
N LEU A 310 -9.48 4.29 -20.34
CA LEU A 310 -8.67 3.25 -20.96
C LEU A 310 -9.23 1.85 -20.61
N VAL A 311 -8.68 0.82 -21.21
CA VAL A 311 -8.85 -0.58 -20.81
C VAL A 311 -7.53 -1.16 -20.33
N PRO A 312 -7.51 -2.18 -19.48
CA PRO A 312 -6.30 -2.91 -19.15
C PRO A 312 -5.61 -3.41 -20.40
N ALA A 313 -4.29 -3.26 -20.47
CA ALA A 313 -3.54 -3.62 -21.68
C ALA A 313 -2.23 -4.39 -21.42
N GLY A 314 -1.92 -4.69 -20.15
CA GLY A 314 -0.77 -5.52 -19.77
C GLY A 314 -1.14 -6.99 -19.48
N GLY A 315 -2.33 -7.43 -19.90
CA GLY A 315 -2.84 -8.78 -19.68
C GLY A 315 -3.88 -8.88 -18.57
N GLY A 316 -4.38 -7.74 -18.06
CA GLY A 316 -5.38 -7.72 -17.00
C GLY A 316 -6.71 -8.32 -17.42
N CYS A 317 -7.22 -8.00 -18.60
CA CYS A 317 -8.46 -8.59 -19.14
C CYS A 317 -8.29 -10.09 -19.35
N LYS A 318 -7.21 -10.49 -20.02
CA LYS A 318 -6.87 -11.89 -20.30
C LYS A 318 -6.80 -12.72 -19.02
N GLU A 319 -6.10 -12.23 -18.00
CA GLU A 319 -5.90 -12.97 -16.76
C GLU A 319 -7.21 -13.10 -15.97
N MET A 320 -8.01 -12.06 -15.92
CA MET A 320 -9.33 -12.09 -15.28
C MET A 320 -10.29 -13.03 -16.01
N LEU A 321 -10.27 -13.05 -17.35
CA LEU A 321 -11.03 -14.03 -18.13
C LEU A 321 -10.64 -15.46 -17.77
N TRP A 322 -9.32 -15.74 -17.70
CA TRP A 322 -8.84 -17.07 -17.33
C TRP A 322 -9.30 -17.46 -15.93
N ARG A 323 -9.13 -16.57 -14.93
CA ARG A 323 -9.51 -16.86 -13.53
C ARG A 323 -11.01 -17.13 -13.38
N TRP A 324 -11.85 -16.36 -14.07
CA TRP A 324 -13.29 -16.56 -14.02
C TRP A 324 -13.76 -17.76 -14.84
N SER A 325 -13.05 -18.12 -15.90
CA SER A 325 -13.36 -19.33 -16.69
C SER A 325 -13.15 -20.65 -15.93
N GLN A 326 -12.38 -20.61 -14.82
CA GLN A 326 -12.14 -21.78 -13.98
C GLN A 326 -13.30 -22.08 -13.01
N THR A 327 -14.34 -21.23 -12.96
CA THR A 327 -15.49 -21.41 -12.07
C THR A 327 -16.49 -22.43 -12.63
N ASP A 328 -17.28 -23.03 -11.72
CA ASP A 328 -18.29 -24.02 -12.15
C ASP A 328 -19.42 -23.40 -12.96
N GLU A 329 -19.76 -22.14 -12.68
CA GLU A 329 -20.72 -21.37 -13.46
C GLU A 329 -20.25 -21.19 -14.93
N ALA A 330 -18.98 -20.87 -15.12
CA ALA A 330 -18.41 -20.67 -16.46
C ALA A 330 -18.31 -21.97 -17.26
N LYS A 331 -18.20 -23.13 -16.60
CA LYS A 331 -18.25 -24.44 -17.27
C LYS A 331 -19.64 -24.74 -17.87
N ASN A 332 -20.70 -24.20 -17.26
CA ASN A 332 -22.09 -24.38 -17.68
C ASN A 332 -22.58 -23.27 -18.61
N ASP A 333 -22.00 -22.07 -18.52
CA ASP A 333 -22.34 -20.92 -19.37
C ASP A 333 -21.06 -20.24 -19.87
N PRO A 334 -20.71 -20.36 -21.15
CA PRO A 334 -19.50 -19.76 -21.71
C PRO A 334 -19.49 -18.23 -21.68
N ASP A 335 -20.65 -17.57 -21.57
CA ASP A 335 -20.75 -16.13 -21.48
C ASP A 335 -20.57 -15.61 -20.03
N TYR A 336 -20.63 -16.50 -19.02
CA TYR A 336 -20.58 -16.13 -17.62
C TYR A 336 -19.28 -15.39 -17.25
N ALA A 337 -18.11 -15.97 -17.54
CA ALA A 337 -16.83 -15.38 -17.21
C ALA A 337 -16.62 -14.00 -17.90
N PRO A 338 -16.83 -13.87 -19.23
CA PRO A 338 -16.72 -12.57 -19.89
C PRO A 338 -17.66 -11.50 -19.33
N LEU A 339 -18.93 -11.82 -19.08
CA LEU A 339 -19.91 -10.88 -18.53
C LEU A 339 -19.53 -10.46 -17.10
N LYS A 340 -19.03 -11.40 -16.30
CA LYS A 340 -18.57 -11.11 -14.93
C LYS A 340 -17.35 -10.20 -14.92
N VAL A 341 -16.37 -10.45 -15.79
CA VAL A 341 -15.18 -9.62 -15.93
C VAL A 341 -15.54 -8.23 -16.49
N PHE A 342 -16.49 -8.16 -17.40
CA PHE A 342 -17.04 -6.90 -17.94
C PHE A 342 -17.65 -6.03 -16.83
N ASP A 343 -18.43 -6.62 -15.92
CA ASP A 343 -19.00 -5.93 -14.76
C ASP A 343 -17.88 -5.45 -13.78
N ILE A 344 -16.89 -6.29 -13.52
CA ILE A 344 -15.80 -5.96 -12.58
C ILE A 344 -14.93 -4.83 -13.11
N ILE A 345 -14.41 -4.95 -14.34
CA ILE A 345 -13.50 -3.97 -14.95
C ILE A 345 -14.28 -2.72 -15.39
N GLY A 346 -15.46 -2.89 -15.95
CA GLY A 346 -16.29 -1.78 -16.44
C GLY A 346 -16.60 -0.76 -15.34
N TYR A 347 -16.90 -1.22 -14.13
CA TYR A 347 -17.12 -0.37 -12.96
C TYR A 347 -15.84 0.00 -12.20
N GLY A 348 -14.66 -0.45 -12.62
CA GLY A 348 -13.41 -0.22 -11.90
C GLY A 348 -13.48 -0.70 -10.45
N LYS A 349 -14.12 -1.86 -10.21
CA LYS A 349 -14.29 -2.39 -8.85
C LYS A 349 -12.93 -2.66 -8.21
N THR A 350 -12.76 -2.24 -6.97
CA THR A 350 -11.57 -2.49 -6.17
C THR A 350 -11.93 -3.24 -4.90
N ALA A 351 -10.95 -3.93 -4.33
CA ALA A 351 -11.04 -4.54 -3.00
C ALA A 351 -10.02 -3.88 -2.07
N THR A 352 -10.37 -3.72 -0.81
CA THR A 352 -9.53 -3.05 0.21
C THR A 352 -8.87 -4.03 1.18
N SER A 353 -9.11 -5.31 0.97
CA SER A 353 -8.52 -6.41 1.75
C SER A 353 -8.48 -7.69 0.92
N PRO A 354 -7.65 -8.69 1.29
CA PRO A 354 -7.67 -10.01 0.66
C PRO A 354 -9.03 -10.70 0.70
N VAL A 355 -9.80 -10.49 1.77
CA VAL A 355 -11.14 -11.08 1.95
C VAL A 355 -12.13 -10.54 0.90
N GLU A 356 -12.06 -9.25 0.58
CA GLU A 356 -12.85 -8.65 -0.49
C GLU A 356 -12.31 -8.96 -1.88
N ALA A 357 -10.99 -9.19 -2.02
CA ALA A 357 -10.33 -9.47 -3.28
C ALA A 357 -10.59 -10.89 -3.81
N GLU A 358 -10.77 -11.88 -2.94
CA GLU A 358 -11.03 -13.27 -3.34
C GLU A 358 -12.35 -13.46 -4.09
N PRO A 359 -13.49 -12.92 -3.65
CA PRO A 359 -14.75 -13.00 -4.40
C PRO A 359 -14.68 -12.34 -5.78
N LEU A 360 -13.78 -11.35 -5.96
CA LEU A 360 -13.52 -10.70 -7.25
C LEU A 360 -12.47 -11.43 -8.09
N LYS A 361 -11.86 -12.52 -7.59
CA LYS A 361 -10.74 -13.25 -8.22
C LYS A 361 -9.49 -12.39 -8.43
N TYR A 362 -9.37 -11.26 -7.75
CA TYR A 362 -8.14 -10.46 -7.73
C TYR A 362 -7.03 -11.17 -6.96
N LEU A 363 -7.38 -11.80 -5.84
CA LEU A 363 -6.54 -12.78 -5.16
C LEU A 363 -7.22 -14.15 -5.20
N LEU A 364 -6.42 -15.18 -5.15
CA LEU A 364 -6.88 -16.57 -5.16
C LEU A 364 -6.71 -17.17 -3.76
N PRO A 365 -7.48 -18.22 -3.40
CA PRO A 365 -7.42 -18.84 -2.06
C PRO A 365 -6.02 -19.27 -1.63
N GLU A 366 -5.19 -19.74 -2.57
CA GLU A 366 -3.81 -20.18 -2.36
C GLU A 366 -2.83 -19.03 -2.07
N ASN A 367 -3.20 -17.78 -2.36
CA ASN A 367 -2.33 -16.65 -2.08
C ASN A 367 -2.16 -16.44 -0.57
N LYS A 368 -0.93 -16.21 -0.12
CA LYS A 368 -0.63 -16.00 1.31
C LYS A 368 -1.12 -14.62 1.76
N LYS A 369 -1.86 -14.59 2.88
CA LYS A 369 -2.40 -13.37 3.50
C LYS A 369 -1.58 -13.06 4.75
N ILE A 370 -0.96 -11.88 4.81
CA ILE A 370 0.04 -11.54 5.79
C ILE A 370 -0.37 -10.27 6.53
N MET A 371 -0.55 -10.38 7.85
CA MET A 371 -0.96 -9.25 8.69
C MET A 371 0.21 -8.30 9.00
N SER A 372 1.42 -8.85 9.19
CA SER A 372 2.61 -8.04 9.46
C SER A 372 3.33 -7.71 8.16
N ARG A 373 3.32 -6.44 7.76
CA ARG A 373 4.03 -5.97 6.57
C ARG A 373 5.53 -6.30 6.62
N ASN A 374 6.12 -6.23 7.79
CA ASN A 374 7.54 -6.57 7.99
C ASN A 374 7.86 -8.03 7.69
N SER A 375 6.86 -8.92 7.72
CA SER A 375 7.04 -10.35 7.42
C SER A 375 6.91 -10.68 5.92
N LEU A 376 6.51 -9.71 5.07
CA LEU A 376 6.32 -9.94 3.64
C LEU A 376 7.55 -10.56 2.97
N LEU A 377 8.73 -10.02 3.22
CA LEU A 377 9.97 -10.53 2.64
C LEU A 377 10.27 -11.96 3.10
N ASN A 378 10.15 -12.25 4.40
CA ASN A 378 10.42 -13.58 4.93
C ASN A 378 9.46 -14.61 4.38
N VAL A 379 8.16 -14.28 4.29
CA VAL A 379 7.16 -15.18 3.70
C VAL A 379 7.42 -15.38 2.21
N SER A 380 7.79 -14.32 1.47
CA SER A 380 8.14 -14.45 0.06
C SER A 380 9.36 -15.36 -0.16
N ARG A 381 10.38 -15.28 0.71
CA ARG A 381 11.52 -16.20 0.70
C ARG A 381 11.09 -17.63 0.95
N SER A 382 10.26 -17.86 1.97
CA SER A 382 9.75 -19.21 2.25
C SER A 382 9.00 -19.80 1.05
N ILE A 383 8.21 -18.96 0.33
CA ILE A 383 7.54 -19.40 -0.91
C ILE A 383 8.57 -19.82 -1.97
N LEU A 384 9.66 -19.07 -2.17
CA LEU A 384 10.72 -19.47 -3.11
C LEU A 384 11.41 -20.77 -2.67
N GLU A 385 11.67 -20.94 -1.36
CA GLU A 385 12.30 -22.13 -0.80
C GLU A 385 11.41 -23.38 -0.93
N GLU A 386 10.08 -23.22 -0.76
CA GLU A 386 9.08 -24.27 -0.93
C GLU A 386 8.90 -24.69 -2.39
N ASN A 387 9.25 -23.82 -3.36
CA ASN A 387 9.02 -24.04 -4.79
C ASN A 387 10.32 -24.08 -5.62
N LYS A 388 11.36 -24.74 -5.12
CA LYS A 388 12.65 -24.91 -5.84
C LYS A 388 12.51 -25.69 -7.13
N ASP A 389 11.58 -26.66 -7.18
CA ASP A 389 11.27 -27.49 -8.34
C ASP A 389 10.13 -26.90 -9.19
N PHE A 390 10.00 -25.57 -9.19
CA PHE A 390 8.97 -24.86 -9.92
C PHE A 390 9.02 -25.16 -11.43
N THR A 391 7.85 -25.38 -12.00
CA THR A 391 7.67 -25.48 -13.44
C THR A 391 6.70 -24.39 -13.90
N PRO A 392 7.04 -23.61 -14.94
CA PRO A 392 6.15 -22.59 -15.47
C PRO A 392 4.78 -23.15 -15.85
N PRO A 393 3.69 -22.38 -15.68
CA PRO A 393 2.36 -22.82 -16.09
C PRO A 393 2.28 -23.00 -17.62
N VAL A 394 1.31 -23.79 -18.08
CA VAL A 394 0.99 -23.90 -19.50
C VAL A 394 0.20 -22.68 -19.94
N GLU A 395 0.46 -22.19 -21.17
CA GLU A 395 -0.30 -21.07 -21.74
C GLU A 395 -1.80 -21.38 -21.78
N ALA A 396 -2.60 -20.38 -21.37
CA ALA A 396 -4.04 -20.50 -21.38
C ALA A 396 -4.60 -20.37 -22.81
N SER A 397 -5.73 -21.01 -23.05
CA SER A 397 -6.51 -20.85 -24.27
C SER A 397 -7.94 -20.47 -23.95
N PHE A 398 -8.60 -19.75 -24.86
CA PHE A 398 -9.89 -19.14 -24.62
C PHE A 398 -10.86 -19.49 -25.74
N LYS A 399 -12.12 -19.74 -25.40
CA LYS A 399 -13.23 -19.85 -26.33
C LYS A 399 -14.24 -18.77 -26.00
N LEU A 400 -14.38 -17.80 -26.89
CA LEU A 400 -15.22 -16.62 -26.72
C LEU A 400 -16.17 -16.49 -27.89
N ALA A 401 -17.39 -16.04 -27.63
CA ALA A 401 -18.45 -16.06 -28.65
C ALA A 401 -18.37 -14.91 -29.68
N GLY A 402 -17.40 -13.99 -29.56
CA GLY A 402 -17.21 -12.91 -30.50
C GLY A 402 -18.39 -11.92 -30.55
N LYS A 403 -18.86 -11.63 -31.76
CA LYS A 403 -19.88 -10.62 -31.99
C LYS A 403 -21.17 -10.80 -31.16
N PRO A 404 -21.78 -11.98 -31.03
CA PRO A 404 -22.99 -12.16 -30.21
C PRO A 404 -22.80 -11.74 -28.75
N LEU A 405 -21.65 -12.07 -28.19
CA LEU A 405 -21.30 -11.70 -26.81
C LEU A 405 -21.02 -10.20 -26.66
N LYS A 406 -20.32 -9.60 -27.63
CA LYS A 406 -20.12 -8.15 -27.70
C LYS A 406 -21.45 -7.40 -27.73
N GLU A 407 -22.40 -7.84 -28.54
CA GLU A 407 -23.74 -7.22 -28.61
C GLU A 407 -24.51 -7.32 -27.29
N LYS A 408 -24.37 -8.41 -26.52
CA LYS A 408 -24.94 -8.52 -25.18
C LYS A 408 -24.35 -7.47 -24.23
N MET A 409 -23.02 -7.28 -24.24
CA MET A 409 -22.34 -6.29 -23.40
C MET A 409 -22.71 -4.86 -23.82
N VAL A 410 -22.78 -4.57 -25.12
CA VAL A 410 -23.19 -3.26 -25.63
C VAL A 410 -24.62 -2.91 -25.21
N LYS A 411 -25.56 -3.87 -25.24
CA LYS A 411 -26.94 -3.64 -24.74
C LYS A 411 -26.95 -3.27 -23.25
N LEU A 412 -26.06 -3.82 -22.44
CA LEU A 412 -25.91 -3.41 -21.04
C LEU A 412 -25.42 -1.96 -20.93
N LEU A 413 -24.46 -1.56 -21.77
CA LEU A 413 -24.01 -0.17 -21.85
C LEU A 413 -25.11 0.79 -22.30
N GLU A 414 -25.87 0.44 -23.30
CA GLU A 414 -27.03 1.24 -23.80
C GLU A 414 -28.04 1.50 -22.68
N LYS A 415 -28.31 0.50 -21.84
CA LYS A 415 -29.17 0.68 -20.68
C LYS A 415 -28.54 1.68 -19.68
N LEU A 416 -27.25 1.52 -19.33
CA LEU A 416 -26.56 2.44 -18.43
C LEU A 416 -26.48 3.87 -18.98
N TYR A 417 -26.35 4.02 -20.29
CA TYR A 417 -26.38 5.31 -20.99
C TYR A 417 -27.78 5.97 -20.93
N ASN A 418 -28.83 5.22 -21.21
CA ASN A 418 -30.21 5.69 -21.13
C ASN A 418 -30.59 6.10 -19.69
N ASP A 419 -30.10 5.34 -18.71
CA ASP A 419 -30.26 5.62 -17.27
C ASP A 419 -29.33 6.74 -16.78
N LYS A 420 -28.51 7.35 -17.66
CA LYS A 420 -27.55 8.42 -17.38
C LYS A 420 -26.48 8.05 -16.32
N VAL A 421 -26.18 6.77 -16.18
CA VAL A 421 -25.11 6.26 -15.30
C VAL A 421 -23.75 6.47 -15.97
N ILE A 422 -23.68 6.33 -17.29
CA ILE A 422 -22.51 6.64 -18.10
C ILE A 422 -22.86 7.69 -19.16
N LEU A 423 -21.84 8.42 -19.62
CA LEU A 423 -21.96 9.40 -20.72
C LEU A 423 -21.33 8.84 -22.00
N ASP A 424 -21.35 9.66 -23.08
CA ASP A 424 -20.89 9.27 -24.41
C ASP A 424 -19.55 8.54 -24.43
N HIS A 425 -18.56 9.08 -23.72
CA HIS A 425 -17.24 8.44 -23.70
C HIS A 425 -17.21 7.15 -22.87
N GLY A 426 -18.09 7.02 -21.89
CA GLY A 426 -18.32 5.74 -21.19
C GLY A 426 -18.80 4.63 -22.12
N MET A 427 -19.66 4.98 -23.11
CA MET A 427 -20.07 4.04 -24.18
C MET A 427 -18.89 3.60 -25.03
N VAL A 428 -18.00 4.53 -25.40
CA VAL A 428 -16.80 4.22 -26.21
C VAL A 428 -15.86 3.28 -25.43
N VAL A 429 -15.50 3.63 -24.19
CA VAL A 429 -14.62 2.81 -23.34
C VAL A 429 -15.21 1.43 -23.07
N GLY A 430 -16.50 1.37 -22.72
CA GLY A 430 -17.18 0.10 -22.49
C GLY A 430 -17.27 -0.77 -23.75
N SER A 431 -17.43 -0.17 -24.95
CA SER A 431 -17.45 -0.90 -26.21
C SER A 431 -16.09 -1.49 -26.58
N GLU A 432 -15.00 -0.79 -26.28
CA GLU A 432 -13.65 -1.33 -26.44
C GLU A 432 -13.37 -2.46 -25.43
N LEU A 433 -13.80 -2.32 -24.17
CA LEU A 433 -13.73 -3.40 -23.20
C LEU A 433 -14.54 -4.63 -23.64
N ALA A 434 -15.76 -4.41 -24.16
CA ALA A 434 -16.60 -5.48 -24.70
C ALA A 434 -15.93 -6.18 -25.89
N ASN A 435 -15.20 -5.44 -26.73
CA ASN A 435 -14.41 -5.99 -27.83
C ASN A 435 -13.32 -6.96 -27.35
N VAL A 436 -12.56 -6.56 -26.33
CA VAL A 436 -11.53 -7.43 -25.75
C VAL A 436 -12.15 -8.69 -25.14
N LEU A 437 -13.15 -8.52 -24.27
CA LEU A 437 -13.70 -9.62 -23.48
C LEU A 437 -14.59 -10.57 -24.28
N SER A 438 -15.06 -10.16 -25.46
CA SER A 438 -15.76 -11.05 -26.38
C SER A 438 -14.84 -11.83 -27.31
N GLY A 439 -13.53 -11.47 -27.38
CA GLY A 439 -12.56 -12.07 -28.29
C GLY A 439 -12.52 -11.41 -29.67
N GLY A 440 -13.08 -10.20 -29.83
CA GLY A 440 -13.10 -9.49 -31.11
C GLY A 440 -13.87 -10.22 -32.22
N ASP A 441 -13.28 -10.29 -33.41
CA ASP A 441 -13.83 -10.98 -34.56
C ASP A 441 -13.56 -12.51 -34.51
N THR A 442 -14.18 -13.18 -33.54
CA THR A 442 -14.05 -14.64 -33.35
C THR A 442 -15.42 -15.32 -33.26
N THR A 443 -15.42 -16.64 -33.21
CA THR A 443 -16.60 -17.46 -32.91
C THR A 443 -16.27 -18.45 -31.80
N ILE A 444 -17.29 -19.01 -31.15
CA ILE A 444 -17.12 -19.94 -30.03
C ILE A 444 -16.32 -21.22 -30.39
N ASP A 445 -16.34 -21.59 -31.68
CA ASP A 445 -15.62 -22.77 -32.18
C ASP A 445 -14.11 -22.53 -32.34
N LYS A 446 -13.71 -21.25 -32.43
CA LYS A 446 -12.30 -20.88 -32.57
C LYS A 446 -11.65 -20.73 -31.20
N THR A 447 -10.52 -21.40 -31.04
CA THR A 447 -9.67 -21.22 -29.86
C THR A 447 -8.74 -20.02 -30.05
N LEU A 448 -8.74 -19.10 -29.10
CA LEU A 448 -7.82 -17.96 -29.02
C LEU A 448 -6.68 -18.28 -28.09
N SER A 449 -5.48 -17.83 -28.43
CA SER A 449 -4.30 -17.85 -27.60
C SER A 449 -4.27 -16.65 -26.63
N GLU A 450 -3.34 -16.65 -25.67
CA GLU A 450 -3.06 -15.46 -24.86
C GLU A 450 -2.58 -14.29 -25.72
N ASP A 451 -1.79 -14.55 -26.77
CA ASP A 451 -1.31 -13.51 -27.68
C ASP A 451 -2.43 -12.86 -28.49
N ASP A 452 -3.48 -13.59 -28.84
CA ASP A 452 -4.67 -13.02 -29.47
C ASP A 452 -5.36 -12.01 -28.54
N LEU A 453 -5.48 -12.33 -27.24
CA LEU A 453 -6.05 -11.44 -26.25
C LEU A 453 -5.15 -10.24 -25.95
N TYR A 454 -3.84 -10.41 -25.81
CA TYR A 454 -2.89 -9.32 -25.67
C TYR A 454 -2.98 -8.33 -26.84
N LYS A 455 -3.14 -8.84 -28.06
CA LYS A 455 -3.35 -7.99 -29.24
C LYS A 455 -4.65 -7.21 -29.19
N LEU A 456 -5.75 -7.81 -28.72
CA LEU A 456 -7.02 -7.11 -28.52
C LEU A 456 -6.92 -6.04 -27.46
N GLU A 457 -6.28 -6.31 -26.33
CA GLU A 457 -6.04 -5.33 -25.28
C GLU A 457 -5.22 -4.14 -25.81
N LEU A 458 -4.11 -4.41 -26.53
CA LEU A 458 -3.26 -3.37 -27.13
C LEU A 458 -4.06 -2.50 -28.09
N ASN A 459 -4.79 -3.11 -29.04
CA ASN A 459 -5.56 -2.37 -30.04
C ASN A 459 -6.64 -1.48 -29.40
N SER A 460 -7.39 -2.03 -28.43
CA SER A 460 -8.42 -1.28 -27.72
C SER A 460 -7.86 -0.15 -26.87
N PHE A 461 -6.70 -0.36 -26.24
CA PHE A 461 -5.97 0.69 -25.52
C PHE A 461 -5.55 1.81 -26.47
N MET A 462 -4.96 1.47 -27.63
CA MET A 462 -4.52 2.46 -28.63
C MET A 462 -5.68 3.25 -29.20
N ASN A 463 -6.80 2.60 -29.54
CA ASN A 463 -8.02 3.28 -29.97
C ASN A 463 -8.50 4.33 -28.96
N LEU A 464 -8.40 4.03 -27.66
CA LEU A 464 -8.85 4.91 -26.60
C LEU A 464 -7.89 6.07 -26.33
N ILE A 465 -6.58 5.82 -26.25
CA ILE A 465 -5.58 6.85 -25.90
C ILE A 465 -5.49 7.95 -26.99
N GLU A 466 -5.86 7.65 -28.24
CA GLU A 466 -5.94 8.63 -29.32
C GLU A 466 -7.09 9.61 -29.16
N THR A 467 -8.16 9.22 -28.42
CA THR A 467 -9.34 10.07 -28.23
C THR A 467 -9.04 11.27 -27.32
N GLN A 468 -9.60 12.45 -27.66
CA GLN A 468 -9.43 13.64 -26.81
C GLN A 468 -10.08 13.45 -25.44
N LYS A 469 -11.25 12.80 -25.36
CA LYS A 469 -11.97 12.57 -24.10
C LYS A 469 -11.20 11.69 -23.11
N THR A 470 -10.46 10.68 -23.58
CA THR A 470 -9.53 9.89 -22.73
C THR A 470 -8.40 10.78 -22.20
N LYS A 471 -7.77 11.58 -23.07
CA LYS A 471 -6.71 12.51 -22.65
C LYS A 471 -7.22 13.50 -21.60
N ASP A 472 -8.45 13.98 -21.74
CA ASP A 472 -9.08 14.87 -20.76
C ASP A 472 -9.31 14.17 -19.41
N ARG A 473 -9.76 12.89 -19.39
CA ARG A 473 -9.90 12.09 -18.17
C ARG A 473 -8.56 11.91 -17.47
N ILE A 474 -7.50 11.56 -18.19
CA ILE A 474 -6.16 11.38 -17.64
C ILE A 474 -5.66 12.71 -17.04
N LYS A 475 -5.74 13.82 -17.77
CA LYS A 475 -5.33 15.15 -17.29
C LYS A 475 -6.09 15.56 -16.04
N HIS A 476 -7.39 15.33 -16.01
CA HIS A 476 -8.20 15.64 -14.85
C HIS A 476 -7.78 14.82 -13.63
N THR A 477 -7.58 13.52 -13.81
CA THR A 477 -7.14 12.62 -12.73
C THR A 477 -5.77 13.04 -12.19
N LEU A 478 -4.80 13.33 -13.07
CA LEU A 478 -3.47 13.81 -12.68
C LEU A 478 -3.52 15.15 -11.91
N SER A 479 -4.43 16.04 -12.28
CA SER A 479 -4.52 17.39 -11.68
C SER A 479 -5.39 17.45 -10.42
N LYS A 480 -6.45 16.65 -10.36
CA LYS A 480 -7.48 16.71 -9.29
C LYS A 480 -7.48 15.48 -8.36
N GLY A 481 -6.81 14.38 -8.74
CA GLY A 481 -6.84 13.12 -8.00
C GLY A 481 -8.20 12.43 -8.00
N LYS A 482 -9.08 12.75 -8.97
CA LYS A 482 -10.44 12.18 -9.10
C LYS A 482 -10.75 11.90 -10.57
N PRO A 483 -11.52 10.84 -10.88
CA PRO A 483 -11.99 10.58 -12.22
C PRO A 483 -12.85 11.72 -12.79
N LEU A 484 -12.80 11.90 -14.11
CA LEU A 484 -13.71 12.77 -14.88
C LEU A 484 -14.72 11.88 -15.59
N VAL A 485 -15.99 12.26 -15.51
CA VAL A 485 -17.07 11.65 -16.29
C VAL A 485 -17.42 12.62 -17.42
N ASN A 486 -17.26 12.19 -18.69
CA ASN A 486 -17.46 13.03 -19.88
C ASN A 486 -18.11 12.25 -21.04
#